data_e59d7eb3e01014bb5c6fd7d21b2cb6a5
#
_entry.id   e59d7eb3e01014bb5c6fd7d21b2cb6a5
#
_cell.length_a   1.000
_cell.length_b   1.000
_cell.length_c   1.000
_cell.angle_alpha   90.00
_cell.angle_beta   90.00
_cell.angle_gamma   90.00
#
_symmetry.space_group_name_H-M   'P 1'
#
loop_
_entity.id
_entity.type
_entity.pdbx_description
1 polymer ?
#
loop_
_entity_poly.entity_id
_entity_poly.type
_entity_poly.pdbx_seq_one_letter_code
_entity_poly.pdbx_strand_id
1 'polypeptide(L)'
;MEDFNSQYANHSKLEQLKQFILEHGTYIELKKGEQFTIQGKVNHRGAYIEHGLLRYTRVDEKGNIHIVGYTFSGEFTGSLCTLIAPDQPSLVTIEAVCDTKICYMPYSKVEEFFAANVKIMQLKCTLVEQSYLLMYHRLLDMYCKTTEELYLDLLNRCPDIQEHITLK
;
A
#
# COMPACT_ATOMS: atom_id res chain seq x y z
N MET A 1 -19.01 2.52 4.91
CA MET A 1 -17.77 3.30 4.70
C MET A 1 -17.36 3.06 3.26
N GLU A 2 -17.28 4.09 2.44
CA GLU A 2 -16.82 3.90 1.06
C GLU A 2 -15.38 3.37 1.12
N ASP A 3 -15.13 2.29 0.41
CA ASP A 3 -13.85 1.63 0.32
C ASP A 3 -12.79 2.63 -0.16
N PHE A 4 -11.60 2.63 0.46
CA PHE A 4 -10.46 3.44 0.02
C PHE A 4 -10.19 3.29 -1.49
N ASN A 5 -10.42 2.11 -2.02
CA ASN A 5 -10.27 1.81 -3.43
C ASN A 5 -11.39 2.38 -4.29
N SER A 6 -12.64 2.44 -3.81
CA SER A 6 -13.74 3.05 -4.57
C SER A 6 -13.54 4.55 -4.71
N GLN A 7 -12.94 5.22 -3.72
CA GLN A 7 -12.56 6.63 -3.82
C GLN A 7 -11.44 6.85 -4.85
N TYR A 8 -10.48 5.91 -4.96
CA TYR A 8 -9.41 6.02 -5.95
C TYR A 8 -9.81 5.50 -7.33
N ALA A 9 -10.62 4.47 -7.45
CA ALA A 9 -11.04 3.89 -8.72
C ALA A 9 -11.71 4.90 -9.67
N ASN A 10 -12.33 5.94 -9.11
CA ASN A 10 -13.02 6.98 -9.88
C ASN A 10 -12.15 8.24 -10.15
N HIS A 11 -10.89 8.27 -9.73
CA HIS A 11 -10.03 9.44 -9.94
C HIS A 11 -9.27 9.29 -11.26
N SER A 12 -9.70 9.97 -12.33
CA SER A 12 -9.05 9.97 -13.66
C SER A 12 -7.55 10.29 -13.63
N LYS A 13 -7.08 10.96 -12.59
CA LYS A 13 -5.66 11.31 -12.41
C LYS A 13 -4.84 10.16 -11.83
N LEU A 14 -5.44 9.30 -10.98
CA LEU A 14 -4.79 8.07 -10.50
C LEU A 14 -4.60 7.06 -11.61
N GLU A 15 -5.55 7.01 -12.54
CA GLU A 15 -5.40 6.21 -13.74
C GLU A 15 -4.17 6.65 -14.56
N GLN A 16 -3.86 7.96 -14.61
CA GLN A 16 -2.64 8.44 -15.25
C GLN A 16 -1.36 7.95 -14.55
N LEU A 17 -1.32 7.97 -13.22
CA LEU A 17 -0.18 7.43 -12.46
C LEU A 17 -0.07 5.91 -12.65
N LYS A 18 -1.17 5.19 -12.60
CA LYS A 18 -1.23 3.75 -12.85
C LYS A 18 -0.68 3.42 -14.24
N GLN A 19 -1.21 4.06 -15.28
CA GLN A 19 -0.73 3.87 -16.66
C GLN A 19 0.76 4.17 -16.78
N PHE A 20 1.23 5.27 -16.21
CA PHE A 20 2.65 5.62 -16.21
C PHE A 20 3.52 4.53 -15.57
N ILE A 21 3.09 3.96 -14.42
CA ILE A 21 3.81 2.86 -13.76
C ILE A 21 3.76 1.59 -14.62
N LEU A 22 2.61 1.24 -15.19
CA LEU A 22 2.47 0.03 -16.02
C LEU A 22 3.27 0.10 -17.32
N GLU A 23 3.42 1.30 -17.92
CA GLU A 23 4.17 1.52 -19.16
C GLU A 23 5.68 1.59 -18.94
N HIS A 24 6.14 2.14 -17.81
CA HIS A 24 7.54 2.45 -17.57
C HIS A 24 8.18 1.70 -16.40
N GLY A 25 7.39 0.95 -15.65
CA GLY A 25 7.85 0.18 -14.50
C GLY A 25 8.41 -1.20 -14.87
N THR A 26 8.82 -1.93 -13.85
CA THR A 26 9.34 -3.29 -13.97
C THR A 26 8.37 -4.27 -13.31
N TYR A 27 7.94 -5.26 -14.08
CA TYR A 27 7.08 -6.32 -13.59
C TYR A 27 7.89 -7.38 -12.84
N ILE A 28 7.39 -7.78 -11.68
CA ILE A 28 7.90 -8.92 -10.92
C ILE A 28 6.74 -9.74 -10.36
N GLU A 29 7.00 -11.02 -10.17
CA GLU A 29 6.13 -11.93 -9.42
C GLU A 29 6.80 -12.23 -8.09
N LEU A 30 6.08 -11.94 -7.00
CA LEU A 30 6.48 -12.30 -5.65
C LEU A 30 5.76 -13.59 -5.27
N LYS A 31 6.50 -14.58 -4.84
CA LYS A 31 5.93 -15.80 -4.27
C LYS A 31 5.48 -15.55 -2.84
N LYS A 32 4.54 -16.37 -2.36
CA LYS A 32 4.08 -16.30 -0.97
C LYS A 32 5.25 -16.24 0.01
N GLY A 33 5.27 -15.20 0.87
CA GLY A 33 6.32 -14.96 1.86
C GLY A 33 7.49 -14.11 1.35
N GLU A 34 7.59 -13.81 0.04
CA GLU A 34 8.63 -12.92 -0.47
C GLU A 34 8.35 -11.46 -0.10
N GLN A 35 9.43 -10.76 0.21
CA GLN A 35 9.37 -9.40 0.75
C GLN A 35 9.69 -8.36 -0.33
N PHE A 36 8.78 -7.43 -0.54
CA PHE A 36 9.00 -6.25 -1.39
C PHE A 36 9.75 -5.14 -0.63
N THR A 37 9.47 -4.99 0.66
CA THR A 37 10.10 -3.99 1.55
C THR A 37 10.41 -4.66 2.88
N ILE A 38 11.51 -4.27 3.52
CA ILE A 38 11.97 -4.84 4.80
C ILE A 38 12.02 -3.72 5.84
N GLN A 39 11.43 -3.95 7.02
CA GLN A 39 11.53 -3.04 8.16
C GLN A 39 12.99 -2.70 8.48
N GLY A 40 13.29 -1.44 8.72
CA GLY A 40 14.62 -0.96 9.03
C GLY A 40 15.55 -0.79 7.82
N LYS A 41 15.11 -1.16 6.60
CA LYS A 41 15.87 -0.92 5.36
C LYS A 41 15.20 0.17 4.53
N VAL A 42 16.02 0.93 3.81
CA VAL A 42 15.56 1.90 2.82
C VAL A 42 15.13 1.15 1.57
N ASN A 43 13.92 1.45 1.05
CA ASN A 43 13.42 0.93 -0.22
C ASN A 43 12.89 2.08 -1.07
N HIS A 44 13.65 2.46 -2.09
CA HIS A 44 13.32 3.57 -3.00
C HIS A 44 12.31 3.19 -4.10
N ARG A 45 11.42 2.22 -3.85
CA ARG A 45 10.48 1.72 -4.84
C ARG A 45 9.05 1.77 -4.34
N GLY A 46 8.16 2.26 -5.19
CA GLY A 46 6.72 2.06 -5.09
C GLY A 46 6.25 1.08 -6.14
N ALA A 47 5.07 0.49 -5.98
CA ALA A 47 4.51 -0.43 -6.94
C ALA A 47 2.99 -0.29 -7.05
N TYR A 48 2.46 -0.74 -8.19
CA TYR A 48 1.05 -1.03 -8.41
C TYR A 48 0.85 -2.56 -8.38
N ILE A 49 -0.19 -3.03 -7.70
CA ILE A 49 -0.51 -4.45 -7.58
C ILE A 49 -1.48 -4.81 -8.70
N GLU A 50 -1.04 -5.60 -9.69
CA GLU A 50 -1.94 -6.09 -10.72
C GLU A 50 -2.82 -7.24 -10.23
N HIS A 51 -2.22 -8.15 -9.47
CA HIS A 51 -2.91 -9.32 -8.92
C HIS A 51 -2.25 -9.76 -7.62
N GLY A 52 -3.06 -10.22 -6.68
CA GLY A 52 -2.58 -10.77 -5.42
C GLY A 52 -2.81 -9.87 -4.21
N LEU A 53 -2.06 -10.14 -3.15
CA LEU A 53 -2.27 -9.56 -1.83
C LEU A 53 -0.94 -9.40 -1.11
N LEU A 54 -0.67 -8.20 -0.63
CA LEU A 54 0.46 -7.88 0.23
C LEU A 54 -0.02 -7.56 1.65
N ARG A 55 0.74 -7.96 2.66
CA ARG A 55 0.53 -7.54 4.05
C ARG A 55 1.67 -6.68 4.54
N TYR A 56 1.34 -5.77 5.43
CA TYR A 56 2.28 -4.92 6.13
C TYR A 56 2.45 -5.47 7.54
N THR A 57 3.67 -5.79 7.91
CA THR A 57 4.01 -6.27 9.25
C THR A 57 5.02 -5.35 9.92
N ARG A 58 4.93 -5.26 11.24
CA ARG A 58 5.90 -4.57 12.08
C ARG A 58 6.34 -5.48 13.21
N VAL A 59 7.64 -5.59 13.39
CA VAL A 59 8.22 -6.28 14.55
C VAL A 59 8.46 -5.24 15.64
N ASP A 60 7.95 -5.48 16.85
CA ASP A 60 8.17 -4.64 18.01
C ASP A 60 9.54 -4.93 18.68
N GLU A 61 9.89 -4.15 19.71
CA GLU A 61 11.15 -4.31 20.45
C GLU A 61 11.27 -5.65 21.18
N LYS A 62 10.15 -6.35 21.41
CA LYS A 62 10.10 -7.67 22.04
C LYS A 62 10.19 -8.82 21.03
N GLY A 63 10.20 -8.50 19.72
CA GLY A 63 10.23 -9.48 18.64
C GLY A 63 8.85 -9.99 18.20
N ASN A 64 7.74 -9.43 18.71
CA ASN A 64 6.41 -9.82 18.26
C ASN A 64 6.10 -9.20 16.90
N ILE A 65 5.44 -9.98 16.04
CA ILE A 65 5.02 -9.55 14.71
C ILE A 65 3.59 -9.05 14.79
N HIS A 66 3.38 -7.81 14.38
CA HIS A 66 2.06 -7.18 14.28
C HIS A 66 1.69 -6.96 12.81
N ILE A 67 0.50 -7.39 12.40
CA ILE A 67 -0.05 -7.07 11.09
C ILE A 67 -0.70 -5.69 11.20
N VAL A 68 -0.18 -4.72 10.42
CA VAL A 68 -0.63 -3.32 10.48
C VAL A 68 -1.47 -2.92 9.28
N GLY A 69 -1.59 -3.77 8.26
CA GLY A 69 -2.44 -3.52 7.11
C GLY A 69 -2.25 -4.50 5.98
N TYR A 70 -3.08 -4.33 4.96
CA TYR A 70 -3.07 -5.08 3.71
C TYR A 70 -3.22 -4.12 2.52
N THR A 71 -2.70 -4.54 1.37
CA THR A 71 -2.89 -3.89 0.08
C THR A 71 -3.29 -4.94 -0.94
N PHE A 72 -4.28 -4.64 -1.75
CA PHE A 72 -4.95 -5.58 -2.64
C PHE A 72 -4.67 -5.26 -4.11
N SER A 73 -5.08 -6.16 -5.00
CA SER A 73 -5.11 -5.91 -6.44
C SER A 73 -5.79 -4.59 -6.76
N GLY A 74 -5.21 -3.79 -7.64
CA GLY A 74 -5.69 -2.47 -8.02
C GLY A 74 -5.18 -1.32 -7.15
N GLU A 75 -4.41 -1.60 -6.10
CA GLU A 75 -3.86 -0.59 -5.20
C GLU A 75 -2.37 -0.32 -5.42
N PHE A 76 -1.93 0.84 -4.89
CA PHE A 76 -0.51 1.18 -4.83
C PHE A 76 0.08 0.75 -3.49
N THR A 77 1.34 0.33 -3.51
CA THR A 77 2.09 -0.11 -2.33
C THR A 77 3.48 0.50 -2.29
N GLY A 78 4.06 0.59 -1.10
CA GLY A 78 5.41 1.07 -0.88
C GLY A 78 5.63 1.60 0.52
N SER A 79 6.87 1.99 0.83
CA SER A 79 7.20 2.63 2.11
C SER A 79 6.88 4.12 2.06
N LEU A 80 5.86 4.56 2.78
CA LEU A 80 5.52 5.98 2.90
C LEU A 80 6.67 6.80 3.50
N CYS A 81 7.42 6.22 4.44
CA CYS A 81 8.57 6.91 5.04
C CYS A 81 9.61 7.26 4.00
N THR A 82 9.98 6.30 3.16
CA THR A 82 10.97 6.49 2.10
C THR A 82 10.44 7.40 0.98
N LEU A 83 9.13 7.37 0.70
CA LEU A 83 8.51 8.26 -0.28
C LEU A 83 8.56 9.74 0.16
N ILE A 84 8.37 10.01 1.46
CA ILE A 84 8.37 11.38 2.02
C ILE A 84 9.81 11.85 2.28
N ALA A 85 10.66 10.95 2.82
CA ALA A 85 12.05 11.22 3.16
C ALA A 85 12.91 10.06 2.64
N PRO A 86 13.61 10.24 1.49
CA PRO A 86 14.25 9.14 0.74
C PRO A 86 15.23 8.29 1.55
N ASP A 87 15.91 8.88 2.53
CA ASP A 87 16.89 8.16 3.36
C ASP A 87 16.29 7.51 4.61
N GLN A 88 14.98 7.66 4.83
CA GLN A 88 14.31 7.08 5.98
C GLN A 88 14.01 5.58 5.74
N PRO A 89 14.47 4.71 6.67
CA PRO A 89 14.14 3.29 6.61
C PRO A 89 12.63 3.05 6.73
N SER A 90 12.16 1.99 6.09
CA SER A 90 10.78 1.56 6.24
C SER A 90 10.46 1.16 7.68
N LEU A 91 9.32 1.61 8.18
CA LEU A 91 8.81 1.22 9.50
C LEU A 91 8.13 -0.16 9.48
N VAL A 92 7.94 -0.73 8.29
CA VAL A 92 7.21 -1.99 8.10
C VAL A 92 7.93 -2.89 7.09
N THR A 93 7.69 -4.19 7.20
CA THR A 93 7.94 -5.16 6.13
C THR A 93 6.67 -5.30 5.30
N ILE A 94 6.80 -5.32 3.96
CA ILE A 94 5.72 -5.56 3.01
C ILE A 94 6.04 -6.89 2.32
N GLU A 95 5.18 -7.88 2.50
CA GLU A 95 5.40 -9.24 1.99
C GLU A 95 4.16 -9.81 1.31
N ALA A 96 4.37 -10.72 0.37
CA ALA A 96 3.32 -11.39 -0.37
C ALA A 96 2.62 -12.45 0.49
N VAL A 97 1.29 -12.39 0.56
CA VAL A 97 0.44 -13.38 1.27
C VAL A 97 0.10 -14.56 0.38
N CYS A 98 0.05 -14.34 -0.92
CA CYS A 98 -0.11 -15.33 -1.98
C CYS A 98 0.79 -14.92 -3.15
N ASP A 99 0.83 -15.70 -4.23
CA ASP A 99 1.54 -15.32 -5.45
C ASP A 99 0.98 -14.00 -5.96
N THR A 100 1.84 -12.98 -6.05
CA THR A 100 1.44 -11.59 -6.25
C THR A 100 2.24 -10.98 -7.39
N LYS A 101 1.54 -10.45 -8.39
CA LYS A 101 2.15 -9.74 -9.52
C LYS A 101 2.07 -8.24 -9.29
N ILE A 102 3.22 -7.58 -9.31
CA ILE A 102 3.33 -6.14 -9.14
C ILE A 102 4.14 -5.51 -10.28
N CYS A 103 3.85 -4.25 -10.59
CA CYS A 103 4.69 -3.41 -11.42
C CYS A 103 5.30 -2.33 -10.52
N TYR A 104 6.62 -2.36 -10.32
CA TYR A 104 7.29 -1.40 -9.45
C TYR A 104 8.08 -0.34 -10.24
N MET A 105 8.28 0.79 -9.60
CA MET A 105 9.04 1.91 -10.13
C MET A 105 9.86 2.58 -9.01
N PRO A 106 11.08 3.09 -9.31
CA PRO A 106 11.81 3.95 -8.37
C PRO A 106 11.02 5.21 -8.02
N TYR A 107 11.05 5.63 -6.76
CA TYR A 107 10.37 6.86 -6.33
C TYR A 107 10.86 8.10 -7.07
N SER A 108 12.14 8.15 -7.47
CA SER A 108 12.67 9.24 -8.30
C SER A 108 11.87 9.43 -9.60
N LYS A 109 11.45 8.34 -10.24
CA LYS A 109 10.63 8.38 -11.45
C LYS A 109 9.19 8.81 -11.16
N VAL A 110 8.65 8.39 -10.04
CA VAL A 110 7.33 8.86 -9.56
C VAL A 110 7.37 10.35 -9.25
N GLU A 111 8.46 10.84 -8.65
CA GLU A 111 8.67 12.29 -8.40
C GLU A 111 8.81 13.08 -9.71
N GLU A 112 9.56 12.57 -10.70
CA GLU A 112 9.64 13.17 -12.03
C GLU A 112 8.24 13.29 -12.67
N PHE A 113 7.40 12.24 -12.56
CA PHE A 113 6.02 12.29 -13.03
C PHE A 113 5.22 13.38 -12.33
N PHE A 114 5.29 13.48 -11.01
CA PHE A 114 4.58 14.53 -10.26
C PHE A 114 5.10 15.93 -10.55
N ALA A 115 6.37 16.08 -10.86
CA ALA A 115 6.97 17.36 -11.21
C ALA A 115 6.63 17.85 -12.64
N ALA A 116 6.02 17.02 -13.48
CA ALA A 116 5.78 17.32 -14.90
C ALA A 116 4.91 18.56 -15.11
N ASN A 117 3.92 18.82 -14.26
CA ASN A 117 3.11 20.03 -14.29
C ASN A 117 2.31 20.25 -12.99
N VAL A 118 1.79 21.45 -12.82
CA VAL A 118 1.05 21.86 -11.62
C VAL A 118 -0.17 20.99 -11.34
N LYS A 119 -0.90 20.53 -12.37
CA LYS A 119 -2.10 19.68 -12.18
C LYS A 119 -1.71 18.31 -11.64
N ILE A 120 -0.61 17.74 -12.11
CA ILE A 120 -0.09 16.46 -11.60
C ILE A 120 0.48 16.63 -10.19
N MET A 121 1.11 17.76 -9.88
CA MET A 121 1.56 18.06 -8.51
C MET A 121 0.38 18.21 -7.54
N GLN A 122 -0.73 18.83 -7.96
CA GLN A 122 -1.96 18.87 -7.16
C GLN A 122 -2.52 17.47 -6.86
N LEU A 123 -2.37 16.53 -7.80
CA LEU A 123 -2.72 15.13 -7.54
C LEU A 123 -1.90 14.55 -6.40
N LYS A 124 -0.58 14.79 -6.36
CA LYS A 124 0.27 14.34 -5.24
C LYS A 124 -0.26 14.86 -3.89
N CYS A 125 -0.61 16.15 -3.81
CA CYS A 125 -1.18 16.72 -2.59
C CYS A 125 -2.49 16.02 -2.20
N THR A 126 -3.40 15.84 -3.16
CA THR A 126 -4.66 15.14 -2.92
C THR A 126 -4.45 13.71 -2.41
N LEU A 127 -3.48 12.97 -2.97
CA LEU A 127 -3.14 11.61 -2.53
C LEU A 127 -2.64 11.60 -1.08
N VAL A 128 -1.76 12.53 -0.73
CA VAL A 128 -1.23 12.64 0.64
C VAL A 128 -2.34 12.99 1.62
N GLU A 129 -3.20 13.95 1.29
CA GLU A 129 -4.35 14.34 2.13
C GLU A 129 -5.31 13.17 2.36
N GLN A 130 -5.65 12.43 1.31
CA GLN A 130 -6.53 11.26 1.43
C GLN A 130 -5.88 10.13 2.22
N SER A 131 -4.58 9.88 2.01
CA SER A 131 -3.84 8.88 2.79
C SER A 131 -3.81 9.25 4.28
N TYR A 132 -3.63 10.54 4.60
CA TYR A 132 -3.69 11.05 5.97
C TYR A 132 -5.07 10.81 6.60
N LEU A 133 -6.16 11.16 5.90
CA LEU A 133 -7.52 10.94 6.38
C LEU A 133 -7.80 9.45 6.60
N LEU A 134 -7.38 8.59 5.68
CA LEU A 134 -7.53 7.14 5.85
C LEU A 134 -6.81 6.64 7.10
N MET A 135 -5.56 7.05 7.30
CA MET A 135 -4.79 6.65 8.48
C MET A 135 -5.43 7.17 9.76
N TYR A 136 -5.96 8.39 9.74
CA TYR A 136 -6.69 8.96 10.86
C TYR A 136 -7.97 8.18 11.19
N HIS A 137 -8.77 7.82 10.18
CA HIS A 137 -9.95 6.96 10.37
C HIS A 137 -9.57 5.58 10.93
N ARG A 138 -8.53 4.95 10.40
CA ARG A 138 -8.04 3.66 10.94
C ARG A 138 -7.60 3.78 12.40
N LEU A 139 -6.93 4.86 12.77
CA LEU A 139 -6.55 5.11 14.15
C LEU A 139 -7.78 5.21 15.05
N LEU A 140 -8.81 5.96 14.64
CA LEU A 140 -10.06 6.07 15.39
C LEU A 140 -10.78 4.71 15.46
N ASP A 141 -10.83 3.96 14.37
CA ASP A 141 -11.43 2.63 14.34
C ASP A 141 -10.76 1.66 15.34
N MET A 142 -9.43 1.72 15.49
CA MET A 142 -8.71 0.91 16.49
C MET A 142 -9.12 1.21 17.94
N TYR A 143 -9.61 2.42 18.24
CA TYR A 143 -10.10 2.79 19.55
C TYR A 143 -11.61 2.56 19.73
N CYS A 144 -12.38 2.61 18.64
CA CYS A 144 -13.84 2.64 18.69
C CYS A 144 -14.49 1.31 18.31
N LYS A 145 -13.78 0.44 17.57
CA LYS A 145 -14.30 -0.83 17.06
C LYS A 145 -13.74 -2.02 17.82
N THR A 146 -14.54 -3.05 17.92
CA THR A 146 -14.12 -4.37 18.39
C THR A 146 -13.27 -5.08 17.31
N THR A 147 -12.52 -6.10 17.71
CA THR A 147 -11.75 -6.94 16.79
C THR A 147 -12.65 -7.59 15.73
N GLU A 148 -13.87 -7.98 16.10
CA GLU A 148 -14.84 -8.57 15.18
C GLU A 148 -15.30 -7.57 14.13
N GLU A 149 -15.62 -6.33 14.52
CA GLU A 149 -16.01 -5.26 13.59
C GLU A 149 -14.87 -4.91 12.62
N LEU A 150 -13.62 -4.82 13.12
CA LEU A 150 -12.45 -4.60 12.27
C LEU A 150 -12.22 -5.74 11.28
N TYR A 151 -12.50 -6.97 11.69
CA TYR A 151 -12.41 -8.15 10.82
C TYR A 151 -13.50 -8.15 9.75
N LEU A 152 -14.74 -7.78 10.10
CA LEU A 152 -15.82 -7.64 9.14
C LEU A 152 -15.53 -6.55 8.10
N ASP A 153 -14.94 -5.42 8.53
CA ASP A 153 -14.48 -4.38 7.59
C ASP A 153 -13.42 -4.92 6.61
N LEU A 154 -12.49 -5.76 7.08
CA LEU A 154 -11.49 -6.39 6.24
C LEU A 154 -12.12 -7.36 5.23
N LEU A 155 -13.09 -8.18 5.66
CA LEU A 155 -13.84 -9.08 4.77
C LEU A 155 -14.64 -8.32 3.71
N ASN A 156 -15.22 -7.17 4.07
CA ASN A 156 -15.93 -6.33 3.11
C ASN A 156 -14.99 -5.77 2.02
N ARG A 157 -13.71 -5.51 2.36
CA ARG A 157 -12.69 -5.06 1.39
C ARG A 157 -12.16 -6.19 0.52
N CYS A 158 -12.03 -7.38 1.07
CA CYS A 158 -11.49 -8.55 0.39
C CYS A 158 -12.23 -9.80 0.87
N PRO A 159 -13.36 -10.16 0.23
CA PRO A 159 -14.15 -11.33 0.61
C PRO A 159 -13.33 -12.63 0.64
N ASP A 160 -12.37 -12.77 -0.26
CA ASP A 160 -11.55 -13.98 -0.42
C ASP A 160 -10.33 -14.02 0.52
N ILE A 161 -10.17 -13.03 1.40
CA ILE A 161 -8.98 -12.95 2.27
C ILE A 161 -8.84 -14.17 3.19
N GLN A 162 -9.96 -14.82 3.54
CA GLN A 162 -9.97 -16.04 4.36
C GLN A 162 -9.23 -17.21 3.71
N GLU A 163 -9.16 -17.26 2.38
CA GLU A 163 -8.42 -18.30 1.66
C GLU A 163 -6.91 -18.11 1.76
N HIS A 164 -6.47 -16.91 2.10
CA HIS A 164 -5.06 -16.50 2.09
C HIS A 164 -4.47 -16.33 3.49
N ILE A 165 -5.29 -16.03 4.50
CA ILE A 165 -4.83 -15.80 5.87
C ILE A 165 -5.43 -16.85 6.83
N THR A 166 -4.62 -17.31 7.77
CA THR A 166 -5.08 -18.13 8.89
C THR A 166 -5.41 -17.20 10.06
N LEU A 167 -6.64 -17.25 10.53
CA LEU A 167 -6.99 -16.64 11.81
C LEU A 167 -6.28 -17.43 12.93
N LYS A 168 -5.35 -16.77 13.61
CA LYS A 168 -4.73 -17.31 14.83
C LYS A 168 -5.27 -16.55 16.02
#